data_f4d7d95f0015dbeafbc4dd712e1c8e08
#
_entry.id   f4d7d95f0015dbeafbc4dd712e1c8e08
#
_cell.length_a   1.000
_cell.length_b   1.000
_cell.length_c   1.000
_cell.angle_alpha   90.00
_cell.angle_beta   90.00
_cell.angle_gamma   90.00
#
_symmetry.space_group_name_H-M   'P 1'
#
loop_
_entity.id
_entity.type
_entity.pdbx_description
1 polymer ?
#
loop_
_entity_poly.entity_id
_entity_poly.type
_entity_poly.pdbx_seq_one_letter_code
_entity_poly.pdbx_strand_id
1 'polypeptide(L)'
;MGMKRLGFWGRFALLAAVAAVCMVAPVSARGKKGAPAAKYVFYFVGDGLGINQVYGTELYNAARRGDVAKRELLPFDAFPVRGYADNWSASSLVTDSSAAGIALAAGVKSVNGYMGTDADKRTVVNLTEMAHRRGMKTGVVTNVGVNHATPSSFYAHCDYRGEYVRIARQLKECDDVDFAAGSTFLFRSRDSLSADDLVREFRDAGVVVSQRADEAAEVRGRRVVLLSDSLSRKAMRYAIDRGEGEPSVVGFTDAAIKYLEREDAGKGFFLMVEGGRIDYACHSNDAVTLFNEINDFSAAVDLALAFAGRHPDETLIVVTSDHETGGIALGYRKYCMHIELLTHQTCSIEALSRRMTHLRATGRTGWEDMKALLRESLGFWGGVEITETEEKSLRKTFDESFVRSADKVVDLYASNEKMASQAIRLLNRKAHITWAGLAHTGMQIPYYAWGAGAENFRGCRDNTDIPKAIAKAMGVVGEKGGFQEK
;
A
#
# COMPACT_ATOMS: atom_id res chain seq x y z
N MET A 1 11.27 17.46 -57.77
CA MET A 1 10.29 16.41 -57.45
C MET A 1 10.34 16.15 -55.95
N GLY A 2 9.45 16.80 -55.24
CA GLY A 2 9.48 16.89 -53.79
C GLY A 2 8.73 15.76 -53.10
N MET A 3 9.35 15.15 -52.11
CA MET A 3 8.63 14.33 -51.10
C MET A 3 8.45 15.17 -49.84
N LYS A 4 7.19 15.50 -49.56
CA LYS A 4 6.77 16.17 -48.33
C LYS A 4 6.85 15.19 -47.14
N ARG A 5 7.62 15.55 -46.13
CA ARG A 5 7.58 14.92 -44.80
C ARG A 5 6.21 15.21 -44.13
N LEU A 6 5.43 14.22 -43.85
CA LEU A 6 4.24 14.32 -43.01
C LEU A 6 4.65 14.23 -41.54
N GLY A 7 4.18 15.19 -40.79
CA GLY A 7 4.60 15.47 -39.43
C GLY A 7 4.06 14.52 -38.37
N PHE A 8 4.78 14.55 -37.29
CA PHE A 8 4.76 13.84 -36.03
C PHE A 8 3.57 14.23 -35.10
N TRP A 9 2.36 14.39 -35.59
CA TRP A 9 1.20 14.89 -34.82
C TRP A 9 0.02 13.92 -34.74
N GLY A 10 0.26 12.63 -34.92
CA GLY A 10 -0.80 11.61 -35.01
C GLY A 10 -1.02 10.67 -33.81
N ARG A 11 -0.28 10.81 -32.68
CA ARG A 11 -0.35 9.87 -31.55
C ARG A 11 -0.71 10.43 -30.17
N PHE A 12 -1.13 11.69 -30.10
CA PHE A 12 -1.54 12.34 -28.83
C PHE A 12 -3.05 12.55 -28.67
N ALA A 13 -3.87 11.98 -29.52
CA ALA A 13 -5.32 12.22 -29.52
C ALA A 13 -6.16 11.18 -28.74
N LEU A 14 -5.55 10.18 -28.08
CA LEU A 14 -6.30 9.14 -27.34
C LEU A 14 -6.15 9.20 -25.81
N LEU A 15 -5.37 10.13 -25.27
CA LEU A 15 -5.18 10.32 -23.81
C LEU A 15 -5.86 11.57 -23.24
N ALA A 16 -6.56 12.35 -24.07
CA ALA A 16 -7.22 13.58 -23.65
C ALA A 16 -8.74 13.43 -23.39
N ALA A 17 -9.31 12.22 -23.47
CA ALA A 17 -10.75 12.00 -23.34
C ALA A 17 -11.21 11.46 -21.97
N VAL A 18 -10.31 11.28 -20.99
CA VAL A 18 -10.67 10.78 -19.64
C VAL A 18 -10.65 11.90 -18.57
N ALA A 19 -10.17 13.10 -18.91
CA ALA A 19 -10.03 14.21 -17.96
C ALA A 19 -11.26 15.12 -17.81
N ALA A 20 -12.42 14.76 -18.34
CA ALA A 20 -13.60 15.61 -18.28
C ALA A 20 -14.84 14.80 -17.90
N VAL A 21 -14.99 14.38 -16.67
CA VAL A 21 -16.26 14.26 -15.93
C VAL A 21 -15.97 13.83 -14.48
N CYS A 22 -15.43 14.70 -13.68
CA CYS A 22 -15.59 14.64 -12.24
C CYS A 22 -16.15 15.97 -11.73
N MET A 23 -17.27 16.40 -12.29
CA MET A 23 -18.17 17.23 -11.51
C MET A 23 -18.89 16.30 -10.54
N VAL A 24 -18.28 16.11 -9.36
CA VAL A 24 -18.97 15.51 -8.22
C VAL A 24 -20.10 16.47 -7.84
N ALA A 25 -21.30 16.21 -8.36
CA ALA A 25 -22.48 16.82 -7.83
C ALA A 25 -22.53 16.49 -6.32
N PRO A 26 -22.82 17.45 -5.44
CA PRO A 26 -22.96 17.16 -4.01
C PRO A 26 -24.09 16.14 -3.86
N VAL A 27 -23.74 14.89 -3.60
CA VAL A 27 -24.72 13.88 -3.18
C VAL A 27 -25.28 14.35 -1.87
N SER A 28 -26.49 14.91 -1.92
CA SER A 28 -27.26 15.28 -0.74
C SER A 28 -27.52 13.99 0.04
N ALA A 29 -26.69 13.73 1.06
CA ALA A 29 -26.85 12.62 1.98
C ALA A 29 -28.09 12.85 2.87
N ARG A 30 -29.29 12.77 2.31
CA ARG A 30 -30.49 12.49 3.08
C ARG A 30 -30.53 10.99 3.31
N GLY A 31 -30.17 10.57 4.53
CA GLY A 31 -30.37 9.20 4.99
C GLY A 31 -31.85 8.81 4.80
N LYS A 32 -32.15 8.15 3.70
CA LYS A 32 -33.44 7.50 3.52
C LYS A 32 -33.46 6.29 4.44
N LYS A 33 -34.39 6.23 5.40
CA LYS A 33 -34.74 4.99 6.09
C LYS A 33 -34.99 3.92 5.02
N GLY A 34 -34.11 2.90 4.93
CA GLY A 34 -34.21 1.83 3.97
C GLY A 34 -33.32 1.98 2.72
N ALA A 35 -32.18 2.70 2.80
CA ALA A 35 -31.19 2.61 1.73
C ALA A 35 -30.74 1.14 1.56
N PRO A 36 -30.60 0.63 0.32
CA PRO A 36 -30.10 -0.73 0.10
C PRO A 36 -28.72 -0.88 0.72
N ALA A 37 -28.44 -2.10 1.24
CA ALA A 37 -27.12 -2.43 1.74
C ALA A 37 -26.08 -2.29 0.62
N ALA A 38 -24.84 -1.88 0.97
CA ALA A 38 -23.74 -1.83 0.02
C ALA A 38 -23.50 -3.25 -0.54
N LYS A 39 -23.64 -3.39 -1.84
CA LYS A 39 -23.48 -4.65 -2.56
C LYS A 39 -22.03 -4.88 -2.95
N TYR A 40 -21.31 -3.81 -3.29
CA TYR A 40 -19.91 -3.84 -3.66
C TYR A 40 -19.12 -3.01 -2.66
N VAL A 41 -18.20 -3.66 -1.97
CA VAL A 41 -17.40 -3.01 -0.92
C VAL A 41 -15.93 -3.10 -1.27
N PHE A 42 -15.30 -1.95 -1.42
CA PHE A 42 -13.85 -1.79 -1.56
C PHE A 42 -13.28 -1.26 -0.26
N TYR A 43 -12.34 -1.96 0.32
CA TYR A 43 -11.69 -1.59 1.55
C TYR A 43 -10.18 -1.47 1.36
N PHE A 44 -9.70 -0.26 1.23
CA PHE A 44 -8.29 0.07 1.01
C PHE A 44 -7.60 0.34 2.34
N VAL A 45 -6.46 -0.34 2.58
CA VAL A 45 -5.62 -0.14 3.76
C VAL A 45 -4.22 0.24 3.30
N GLY A 46 -3.81 1.50 3.51
CA GLY A 46 -2.44 1.94 3.31
C GLY A 46 -1.63 1.63 4.55
N ASP A 47 -0.80 0.60 4.53
CA ASP A 47 0.07 0.23 5.66
C ASP A 47 1.05 1.37 5.93
N GLY A 48 1.06 1.91 7.16
CA GLY A 48 1.91 3.03 7.53
C GLY A 48 1.46 4.42 7.03
N LEU A 49 0.24 4.54 6.46
CA LEU A 49 -0.26 5.76 5.86
C LEU A 49 -0.75 6.77 6.90
N GLY A 50 -0.02 7.86 7.13
CA GLY A 50 -0.43 8.98 7.96
C GLY A 50 -0.92 10.19 7.15
N ILE A 51 -1.45 11.18 7.86
CA ILE A 51 -1.96 12.43 7.26
C ILE A 51 -0.85 13.20 6.54
N ASN A 52 0.34 13.27 7.15
CA ASN A 52 1.48 13.98 6.57
C ASN A 52 2.00 13.27 5.31
N GLN A 53 1.88 11.94 5.24
CA GLN A 53 2.25 11.15 4.07
C GLN A 53 1.31 11.48 2.90
N VAL A 54 -0.01 11.55 3.15
CA VAL A 54 -1.02 11.96 2.15
C VAL A 54 -0.72 13.37 1.66
N TYR A 55 -0.66 14.34 2.59
CA TYR A 55 -0.41 15.73 2.26
C TYR A 55 0.92 15.97 1.54
N GLY A 56 2.00 15.30 1.98
CA GLY A 56 3.32 15.35 1.34
C GLY A 56 3.28 14.83 -0.10
N THR A 57 2.49 13.79 -0.36
CA THR A 57 2.29 13.24 -1.71
C THR A 57 1.63 14.26 -2.64
N GLU A 58 0.59 14.94 -2.17
CA GLU A 58 -0.11 15.96 -2.97
C GLU A 58 0.80 17.15 -3.30
N LEU A 59 1.62 17.59 -2.34
CA LEU A 59 2.61 18.65 -2.57
C LEU A 59 3.71 18.20 -3.53
N TYR A 60 4.20 16.96 -3.40
CA TYR A 60 5.17 16.39 -4.32
C TYR A 60 4.62 16.28 -5.74
N ASN A 61 3.37 15.87 -5.90
CA ASN A 61 2.68 15.81 -7.19
C ASN A 61 2.56 17.21 -7.83
N ALA A 62 2.24 18.23 -7.03
CA ALA A 62 2.18 19.61 -7.48
C ALA A 62 3.57 20.13 -7.90
N ALA A 63 4.63 19.83 -7.14
CA ALA A 63 6.01 20.15 -7.48
C ALA A 63 6.44 19.50 -8.81
N ARG A 64 6.09 18.24 -9.04
CA ARG A 64 6.34 17.55 -10.32
C ARG A 64 5.64 18.21 -11.51
N ARG A 65 4.49 18.85 -11.31
CA ARG A 65 3.80 19.66 -12.33
C ARG A 65 4.36 21.09 -12.45
N GLY A 66 5.35 21.46 -11.63
CA GLY A 66 6.01 22.76 -11.65
C GLY A 66 5.28 23.89 -10.92
N ASP A 67 4.20 23.60 -10.18
CA ASP A 67 3.43 24.63 -9.46
C ASP A 67 2.82 24.09 -8.15
N VAL A 68 3.55 24.25 -7.05
CA VAL A 68 3.12 23.80 -5.72
C VAL A 68 1.84 24.50 -5.24
N ALA A 69 1.55 25.70 -5.74
CA ALA A 69 0.34 26.44 -5.39
C ALA A 69 -0.94 25.79 -5.98
N LYS A 70 -0.80 25.00 -7.03
CA LYS A 70 -1.88 24.25 -7.67
C LYS A 70 -1.93 22.79 -7.18
N ARG A 71 -1.90 22.61 -5.87
CA ARG A 71 -2.09 21.30 -5.27
C ARG A 71 -3.49 20.76 -5.59
N GLU A 72 -3.54 19.52 -6.05
CA GLU A 72 -4.76 18.74 -6.21
C GLU A 72 -4.81 17.66 -5.13
N LEU A 73 -6.01 17.40 -4.60
CA LEU A 73 -6.23 16.33 -3.64
C LEU A 73 -6.06 14.98 -4.32
N LEU A 74 -5.53 14.02 -3.59
CA LEU A 74 -5.68 12.62 -3.99
C LEU A 74 -7.16 12.25 -4.04
N PRO A 75 -7.61 11.38 -4.97
CA PRO A 75 -9.03 11.05 -5.15
C PRO A 75 -9.76 10.71 -3.86
N PHE A 76 -9.14 9.93 -2.98
CA PHE A 76 -9.74 9.54 -1.71
C PHE A 76 -9.75 10.67 -0.66
N ASP A 77 -8.80 11.65 -0.71
CA ASP A 77 -8.83 12.80 0.21
C ASP A 77 -9.97 13.77 -0.13
N ALA A 78 -10.55 13.65 -1.32
CA ALA A 78 -11.75 14.37 -1.72
C ALA A 78 -13.07 13.70 -1.29
N PHE A 79 -13.05 12.56 -0.62
CA PHE A 79 -14.25 11.83 -0.20
C PHE A 79 -15.08 12.66 0.82
N PRO A 80 -16.44 12.58 0.75
CA PRO A 80 -17.31 13.44 1.54
C PRO A 80 -17.33 13.11 3.04
N VAL A 81 -16.94 11.89 3.41
CA VAL A 81 -16.79 11.47 4.81
C VAL A 81 -15.33 11.17 5.06
N ARG A 82 -14.76 11.87 6.02
CA ARG A 82 -13.38 11.70 6.44
C ARG A 82 -13.22 12.03 7.92
N GLY A 83 -12.25 11.42 8.57
CA GLY A 83 -11.93 11.62 9.97
C GLY A 83 -10.64 10.96 10.38
N TYR A 84 -10.43 10.86 11.68
CA TYR A 84 -9.25 10.26 12.30
C TYR A 84 -9.69 9.29 13.37
N ALA A 85 -8.96 8.18 13.50
CA ALA A 85 -9.24 7.16 14.50
C ALA A 85 -7.98 6.83 15.30
N ASP A 86 -8.17 6.51 16.57
CA ASP A 86 -7.14 5.93 17.42
C ASP A 86 -6.86 4.50 16.98
N ASN A 87 -5.59 4.08 17.05
CA ASN A 87 -5.16 2.78 16.52
C ASN A 87 -4.34 1.93 17.51
N TRP A 88 -4.26 2.33 18.79
CA TRP A 88 -3.54 1.58 19.81
C TRP A 88 -3.99 0.11 19.86
N SER A 89 -3.06 -0.81 20.20
CA SER A 89 -3.33 -2.23 20.42
C SER A 89 -3.66 -2.52 21.89
N ALA A 90 -4.19 -3.71 22.18
CA ALA A 90 -4.46 -4.11 23.57
C ALA A 90 -3.20 -4.19 24.44
N SER A 91 -2.02 -4.22 23.83
CA SER A 91 -0.74 -4.35 24.54
C SER A 91 0.15 -3.09 24.50
N SER A 92 -0.16 -2.09 23.65
CA SER A 92 0.71 -0.93 23.43
C SER A 92 -0.03 0.25 22.84
N LEU A 93 0.41 1.47 23.18
CA LEU A 93 -0.04 2.71 22.52
C LEU A 93 0.47 2.83 21.08
N VAL A 94 1.47 2.03 20.70
CA VAL A 94 1.96 1.89 19.32
C VAL A 94 1.66 0.47 18.86
N THR A 95 0.80 0.34 17.87
CA THR A 95 0.38 -0.95 17.33
C THR A 95 1.38 -1.51 16.32
N ASP A 96 1.33 -2.83 16.10
CA ASP A 96 1.87 -3.46 14.91
C ASP A 96 0.77 -3.74 13.88
N SER A 97 1.16 -4.07 12.64
CA SER A 97 0.20 -4.31 11.54
C SER A 97 -0.75 -5.48 11.81
N SER A 98 -0.35 -6.49 12.62
CA SER A 98 -1.26 -7.63 12.90
C SER A 98 -2.36 -7.25 13.87
N ALA A 99 -2.04 -6.58 15.00
CA ALA A 99 -3.04 -6.14 15.95
C ALA A 99 -3.97 -5.07 15.34
N ALA A 100 -3.41 -4.14 14.56
CA ALA A 100 -4.20 -3.16 13.83
C ALA A 100 -5.03 -3.78 12.71
N GLY A 101 -4.46 -4.74 11.95
CA GLY A 101 -5.19 -5.49 10.93
C GLY A 101 -6.39 -6.25 11.51
N ILE A 102 -6.24 -6.88 12.69
CA ILE A 102 -7.36 -7.52 13.39
C ILE A 102 -8.42 -6.49 13.80
N ALA A 103 -7.99 -5.31 14.30
CA ALA A 103 -8.93 -4.25 14.64
C ALA A 103 -9.72 -3.78 13.41
N LEU A 104 -9.06 -3.66 12.24
CA LEU A 104 -9.65 -3.24 10.97
C LEU A 104 -10.47 -4.36 10.28
N ALA A 105 -10.15 -5.62 10.52
CA ALA A 105 -10.87 -6.75 9.93
C ALA A 105 -12.04 -7.23 10.79
N ALA A 106 -11.86 -7.24 12.13
CA ALA A 106 -12.79 -7.87 13.06
C ALA A 106 -13.39 -6.94 14.12
N GLY A 107 -13.03 -5.66 14.13
CA GLY A 107 -13.62 -4.67 15.05
C GLY A 107 -13.34 -4.89 16.53
N VAL A 108 -12.24 -5.56 16.86
CA VAL A 108 -11.80 -5.82 18.23
C VAL A 108 -10.31 -5.52 18.40
N LYS A 109 -9.90 -5.08 19.59
CA LYS A 109 -8.49 -4.88 19.90
C LYS A 109 -7.79 -6.22 20.13
N SER A 110 -6.55 -6.32 19.64
CA SER A 110 -5.68 -7.47 19.81
C SER A 110 -4.30 -7.07 20.34
N VAL A 111 -3.49 -8.04 20.71
CA VAL A 111 -2.12 -7.87 21.19
C VAL A 111 -1.15 -7.84 20.01
N ASN A 112 -0.14 -6.97 20.05
CA ASN A 112 0.91 -6.91 19.02
C ASN A 112 1.49 -8.32 18.77
N GLY A 113 1.56 -8.71 17.51
CA GLY A 113 2.05 -10.02 17.08
C GLY A 113 0.99 -11.12 16.98
N TYR A 114 -0.21 -10.98 17.54
CA TYR A 114 -1.30 -11.97 17.37
C TYR A 114 -1.88 -11.89 15.96
N MET A 115 -2.56 -12.97 15.52
CA MET A 115 -3.17 -13.08 14.20
C MET A 115 -4.57 -13.70 14.29
N GLY A 116 -5.62 -12.93 13.90
CA GLY A 116 -7.00 -13.41 13.86
C GLY A 116 -7.61 -13.77 15.22
N THR A 117 -7.05 -13.23 16.32
CA THR A 117 -7.55 -13.45 17.69
C THR A 117 -7.66 -12.13 18.47
N ASP A 118 -8.57 -12.06 19.44
CA ASP A 118 -8.64 -10.94 20.38
C ASP A 118 -7.51 -11.00 21.43
N ALA A 119 -7.54 -10.08 22.40
CA ALA A 119 -6.54 -10.00 23.45
C ALA A 119 -6.52 -11.23 24.38
N ASP A 120 -7.63 -11.97 24.48
CA ASP A 120 -7.76 -13.19 25.25
C ASP A 120 -7.48 -14.47 24.43
N LYS A 121 -6.94 -14.32 23.20
CA LYS A 121 -6.68 -15.40 22.23
C LYS A 121 -7.93 -16.14 21.73
N ARG A 122 -9.10 -15.52 21.82
CA ARG A 122 -10.31 -16.08 21.21
C ARG A 122 -10.32 -15.72 19.73
N THR A 123 -10.58 -16.69 18.87
CA THR A 123 -10.75 -16.47 17.43
C THR A 123 -11.88 -15.48 17.17
N VAL A 124 -11.65 -14.51 16.28
CA VAL A 124 -12.60 -13.46 15.94
C VAL A 124 -13.08 -13.61 14.50
N VAL A 125 -14.33 -13.30 14.24
CA VAL A 125 -14.90 -13.33 12.89
C VAL A 125 -14.52 -12.01 12.18
N ASN A 126 -14.00 -12.11 10.98
CA ASN A 126 -13.59 -10.96 10.19
C ASN A 126 -14.59 -10.62 9.08
N LEU A 127 -14.41 -9.45 8.44
CA LEU A 127 -15.29 -8.93 7.39
C LEU A 127 -15.39 -9.85 6.17
N THR A 128 -14.31 -10.55 5.81
CA THR A 128 -14.31 -11.50 4.68
C THR A 128 -15.23 -12.68 4.95
N GLU A 129 -15.11 -13.28 6.15
CA GLU A 129 -16.01 -14.35 6.59
C GLU A 129 -17.48 -13.88 6.66
N MET A 130 -17.73 -12.65 7.13
CA MET A 130 -19.09 -12.08 7.18
C MET A 130 -19.66 -11.88 5.77
N ALA A 131 -18.86 -11.34 4.84
CA ALA A 131 -19.25 -11.16 3.45
C ALA A 131 -19.54 -12.51 2.76
N HIS A 132 -18.65 -13.51 2.95
CA HIS A 132 -18.82 -14.85 2.41
C HIS A 132 -20.11 -15.50 2.89
N ARG A 133 -20.44 -15.42 4.19
CA ARG A 133 -21.71 -15.95 4.78
C ARG A 133 -22.95 -15.32 4.14
N ARG A 134 -22.86 -14.12 3.57
CA ARG A 134 -23.94 -13.49 2.79
C ARG A 134 -23.97 -13.93 1.33
N GLY A 135 -23.05 -14.80 0.93
CA GLY A 135 -22.90 -15.24 -0.46
C GLY A 135 -22.24 -14.18 -1.36
N MET A 136 -21.60 -13.15 -0.78
CA MET A 136 -20.77 -12.22 -1.52
C MET A 136 -19.47 -12.91 -1.94
N LYS A 137 -18.93 -12.54 -3.10
CA LYS A 137 -17.57 -12.91 -3.48
C LYS A 137 -16.55 -12.10 -2.67
N THR A 138 -15.37 -12.67 -2.43
CA THR A 138 -14.38 -12.04 -1.57
C THR A 138 -13.00 -12.03 -2.19
N GLY A 139 -12.27 -10.93 -1.96
CA GLY A 139 -10.91 -10.78 -2.45
C GLY A 139 -10.00 -10.07 -1.44
N VAL A 140 -8.72 -10.47 -1.45
CA VAL A 140 -7.64 -9.86 -0.67
C VAL A 140 -6.44 -9.62 -1.58
N VAL A 141 -6.04 -8.36 -1.75
CA VAL A 141 -4.96 -7.93 -2.64
C VAL A 141 -3.92 -7.15 -1.85
N THR A 142 -2.64 -7.39 -2.11
CA THR A 142 -1.52 -6.65 -1.52
C THR A 142 -0.35 -6.53 -2.50
N ASN A 143 0.57 -5.59 -2.27
CA ASN A 143 1.85 -5.52 -2.97
C ASN A 143 3.04 -6.04 -2.16
N VAL A 144 2.77 -6.65 -0.99
CA VAL A 144 3.74 -7.42 -0.19
C VAL A 144 3.39 -8.90 -0.22
N GLY A 145 3.97 -9.72 0.64
CA GLY A 145 3.64 -11.16 0.69
C GLY A 145 2.16 -11.38 1.00
N VAL A 146 1.51 -12.29 0.28
CA VAL A 146 0.08 -12.56 0.44
C VAL A 146 -0.28 -13.02 1.86
N ASN A 147 0.67 -13.63 2.57
CA ASN A 147 0.58 -14.07 3.96
C ASN A 147 1.31 -13.11 4.94
N HIS A 148 1.49 -11.83 4.57
CA HIS A 148 1.91 -10.76 5.48
C HIS A 148 0.80 -10.44 6.49
N ALA A 149 1.11 -9.69 7.53
CA ALA A 149 0.22 -9.47 8.67
C ALA A 149 -1.12 -8.86 8.30
N THR A 150 -1.12 -7.76 7.54
CA THR A 150 -2.34 -7.01 7.21
C THR A 150 -3.31 -7.81 6.35
N PRO A 151 -2.92 -8.39 5.19
CA PRO A 151 -3.84 -9.19 4.39
C PRO A 151 -4.30 -10.44 5.15
N SER A 152 -3.42 -11.06 5.96
CA SER A 152 -3.73 -12.27 6.72
C SER A 152 -4.79 -12.06 7.80
N SER A 153 -4.94 -10.85 8.31
CA SER A 153 -6.00 -10.50 9.28
C SER A 153 -7.41 -10.69 8.72
N PHE A 154 -7.55 -10.80 7.40
CA PHE A 154 -8.82 -11.00 6.71
C PHE A 154 -9.14 -12.47 6.41
N TYR A 155 -8.26 -13.44 6.78
CA TYR A 155 -8.53 -14.85 6.53
C TYR A 155 -7.85 -15.82 7.50
N ALA A 156 -6.88 -15.37 8.31
CA ALA A 156 -6.08 -16.28 9.12
C ALA A 156 -6.33 -16.11 10.63
N HIS A 157 -6.23 -17.24 11.35
CA HIS A 157 -6.37 -17.31 12.79
C HIS A 157 -5.25 -18.19 13.38
N CYS A 158 -4.24 -17.55 13.97
CA CYS A 158 -3.13 -18.25 14.63
C CYS A 158 -2.52 -17.38 15.73
N ASP A 159 -1.67 -17.97 16.57
CA ASP A 159 -1.13 -17.29 17.76
C ASP A 159 -0.14 -16.18 17.43
N TYR A 160 0.48 -16.24 16.23
CA TYR A 160 1.57 -15.32 15.92
C TYR A 160 1.69 -15.02 14.42
N ARG A 161 1.77 -13.71 14.07
CA ARG A 161 1.87 -13.21 12.67
C ARG A 161 3.04 -13.78 11.86
N GLY A 162 4.08 -14.26 12.50
CA GLY A 162 5.22 -14.82 11.81
C GLY A 162 5.13 -16.33 11.56
N GLU A 163 3.99 -16.97 11.78
CA GLU A 163 3.74 -18.35 11.38
C GLU A 163 3.35 -18.45 9.89
N TYR A 164 4.21 -17.87 9.03
CA TYR A 164 3.91 -17.65 7.62
C TYR A 164 3.41 -18.87 6.87
N VAL A 165 4.03 -20.05 7.08
CA VAL A 165 3.61 -21.29 6.42
C VAL A 165 2.22 -21.71 6.88
N ARG A 166 1.92 -21.60 8.19
CA ARG A 166 0.59 -21.91 8.75
C ARG A 166 -0.46 -20.95 8.20
N ILE A 167 -0.14 -19.66 8.14
CA ILE A 167 -1.01 -18.63 7.57
C ILE A 167 -1.30 -18.91 6.09
N ALA A 168 -0.29 -19.25 5.28
CA ALA A 168 -0.48 -19.63 3.89
C ALA A 168 -1.39 -20.86 3.73
N ARG A 169 -1.21 -21.89 4.59
CA ARG A 169 -2.07 -23.07 4.57
C ARG A 169 -3.50 -22.76 4.98
N GLN A 170 -3.73 -21.84 5.91
CA GLN A 170 -5.09 -21.37 6.21
C GLN A 170 -5.73 -20.67 5.00
N LEU A 171 -5.00 -19.85 4.24
CA LEU A 171 -5.51 -19.31 2.98
C LEU A 171 -5.84 -20.41 1.96
N LYS A 172 -5.05 -21.49 1.91
CA LYS A 172 -5.32 -22.64 1.05
C LYS A 172 -6.61 -23.36 1.46
N GLU A 173 -6.88 -23.46 2.75
CA GLU A 173 -7.96 -24.27 3.35
C GLU A 173 -9.26 -23.48 3.53
N CYS A 174 -9.22 -22.15 3.65
CA CYS A 174 -10.41 -21.34 3.85
C CYS A 174 -11.21 -21.17 2.56
N ASP A 175 -12.52 -21.34 2.63
CA ASP A 175 -13.43 -21.09 1.51
C ASP A 175 -13.90 -19.62 1.45
N ASP A 176 -13.51 -18.80 2.44
CA ASP A 176 -13.95 -17.42 2.59
C ASP A 176 -13.20 -16.42 1.71
N VAL A 177 -12.18 -16.85 0.94
CA VAL A 177 -11.43 -16.02 -0.01
C VAL A 177 -11.46 -16.63 -1.40
N ASP A 178 -12.17 -16.00 -2.33
CA ASP A 178 -12.26 -16.43 -3.73
C ASP A 178 -11.03 -16.00 -4.54
N PHE A 179 -10.48 -14.80 -4.27
CA PHE A 179 -9.32 -14.23 -4.95
C PHE A 179 -8.31 -13.66 -3.97
N ALA A 180 -7.08 -14.16 -3.97
CA ALA A 180 -5.99 -13.58 -3.22
C ALA A 180 -4.86 -13.15 -4.16
N ALA A 181 -4.21 -12.01 -3.87
CA ALA A 181 -3.07 -11.57 -4.66
C ALA A 181 -1.98 -10.92 -3.80
N GLY A 182 -0.72 -11.19 -4.14
CA GLY A 182 0.44 -10.61 -3.45
C GLY A 182 1.75 -10.89 -4.17
N SER A 183 2.87 -10.41 -3.61
CA SER A 183 4.18 -10.61 -4.27
C SER A 183 4.60 -12.08 -4.29
N THR A 184 4.48 -12.77 -3.17
CA THR A 184 4.88 -14.18 -2.98
C THR A 184 4.25 -14.71 -1.68
N PHE A 185 4.54 -15.98 -1.35
CA PHE A 185 4.43 -16.49 0.01
C PHE A 185 5.70 -16.18 0.79
N LEU A 186 5.53 -15.63 2.00
CA LEU A 186 6.61 -15.43 2.96
C LEU A 186 6.87 -16.72 3.75
N PHE A 187 8.11 -16.88 4.20
CA PHE A 187 8.55 -17.95 5.10
C PHE A 187 9.76 -17.50 5.90
N ARG A 188 10.04 -18.15 7.00
CA ARG A 188 11.23 -17.92 7.81
C ARG A 188 12.39 -18.78 7.28
N SER A 189 13.63 -18.35 7.54
CA SER A 189 14.83 -19.11 7.18
C SER A 189 14.89 -20.51 7.80
N ARG A 190 14.19 -20.75 8.91
CA ARG A 190 14.06 -22.06 9.57
C ARG A 190 12.99 -22.97 8.97
N ASP A 191 12.11 -22.41 8.12
CA ASP A 191 11.06 -23.18 7.46
C ASP A 191 11.73 -23.95 6.32
N SER A 192 11.60 -25.29 6.31
CA SER A 192 12.22 -26.17 5.29
C SER A 192 11.45 -26.17 3.95
N LEU A 193 10.67 -25.09 3.69
CA LEU A 193 9.81 -24.95 2.53
C LEU A 193 10.23 -23.73 1.72
N SER A 194 9.99 -23.77 0.42
CA SER A 194 10.11 -22.67 -0.52
C SER A 194 8.74 -22.13 -0.94
N ALA A 195 8.72 -20.97 -1.61
CA ALA A 195 7.51 -20.45 -2.23
C ALA A 195 6.94 -21.44 -3.28
N ASP A 196 7.80 -22.11 -4.03
CA ASP A 196 7.40 -23.12 -5.02
C ASP A 196 6.73 -24.35 -4.38
N ASP A 197 7.15 -24.73 -3.18
CA ASP A 197 6.51 -25.83 -2.43
C ASP A 197 5.08 -25.44 -2.05
N LEU A 198 4.88 -24.23 -1.54
CA LEU A 198 3.54 -23.72 -1.23
C LEU A 198 2.68 -23.60 -2.49
N VAL A 199 3.25 -23.10 -3.60
CA VAL A 199 2.53 -23.06 -4.90
C VAL A 199 2.04 -24.44 -5.31
N ARG A 200 2.86 -25.50 -5.15
CA ARG A 200 2.43 -26.89 -5.41
C ARG A 200 1.29 -27.31 -4.48
N GLU A 201 1.41 -27.06 -3.17
CA GLU A 201 0.33 -27.38 -2.20
C GLU A 201 -1.01 -26.73 -2.58
N PHE A 202 -0.99 -25.47 -3.04
CA PHE A 202 -2.21 -24.77 -3.49
C PHE A 202 -2.81 -25.40 -4.75
N ARG A 203 -1.96 -25.72 -5.74
CA ARG A 203 -2.41 -26.38 -6.99
C ARG A 203 -2.99 -27.75 -6.73
N ASP A 204 -2.36 -28.54 -5.85
CA ASP A 204 -2.85 -29.87 -5.44
C ASP A 204 -4.20 -29.79 -4.72
N ALA A 205 -4.46 -28.70 -4.00
CA ALA A 205 -5.75 -28.40 -3.37
C ALA A 205 -6.81 -27.86 -4.37
N GLY A 206 -6.49 -27.77 -5.67
CA GLY A 206 -7.42 -27.30 -6.69
C GLY A 206 -7.49 -25.77 -6.86
N VAL A 207 -6.69 -25.00 -6.13
CA VAL A 207 -6.59 -23.54 -6.28
C VAL A 207 -5.78 -23.20 -7.52
N VAL A 208 -6.23 -22.24 -8.33
CA VAL A 208 -5.46 -21.74 -9.46
C VAL A 208 -4.39 -20.80 -8.94
N VAL A 209 -3.12 -21.09 -9.19
CA VAL A 209 -2.01 -20.19 -8.90
C VAL A 209 -1.44 -19.67 -10.21
N SER A 210 -1.60 -18.37 -10.48
CA SER A 210 -1.09 -17.67 -11.65
C SER A 210 -0.05 -16.62 -11.25
N GLN A 211 0.83 -16.26 -12.18
CA GLN A 211 1.74 -15.12 -12.09
C GLN A 211 1.40 -14.05 -13.14
N ARG A 212 0.25 -14.19 -13.80
CA ARG A 212 -0.24 -13.28 -14.82
C ARG A 212 -1.62 -12.77 -14.43
N ALA A 213 -1.76 -11.44 -14.33
CA ALA A 213 -3.00 -10.78 -13.91
C ALA A 213 -4.14 -11.01 -14.91
N ASP A 214 -3.85 -10.99 -16.22
CA ASP A 214 -4.82 -11.27 -17.28
C ASP A 214 -5.37 -12.70 -17.21
N GLU A 215 -4.51 -13.69 -17.00
CA GLU A 215 -4.94 -15.09 -16.84
C GLU A 215 -5.75 -15.30 -15.56
N ALA A 216 -5.29 -14.71 -14.43
CA ALA A 216 -6.00 -14.80 -13.14
C ALA A 216 -7.40 -14.19 -13.23
N ALA A 217 -7.54 -13.08 -13.94
CA ALA A 217 -8.82 -12.43 -14.18
C ALA A 217 -9.80 -13.29 -14.99
N GLU A 218 -9.34 -14.20 -15.83
CA GLU A 218 -10.18 -15.05 -16.69
C GLU A 218 -10.56 -16.42 -16.09
N VAL A 219 -10.05 -16.75 -14.89
CA VAL A 219 -10.40 -18.00 -14.18
C VAL A 219 -11.89 -18.01 -13.83
N ARG A 220 -12.54 -19.18 -13.96
CA ARG A 220 -13.97 -19.37 -13.66
C ARG A 220 -14.21 -20.52 -12.70
N GLY A 221 -15.13 -20.29 -11.75
CA GLY A 221 -15.64 -21.32 -10.83
C GLY A 221 -14.57 -21.94 -9.92
N ARG A 222 -13.41 -21.31 -9.77
CA ARG A 222 -12.29 -21.79 -8.97
C ARG A 222 -11.62 -20.63 -8.24
N ARG A 223 -11.17 -20.87 -7.03
CA ARG A 223 -10.38 -19.92 -6.24
C ARG A 223 -9.04 -19.62 -6.94
N VAL A 224 -8.58 -18.39 -6.78
CA VAL A 224 -7.36 -17.88 -7.45
C VAL A 224 -6.39 -17.31 -6.41
N VAL A 225 -5.11 -17.64 -6.58
CA VAL A 225 -3.99 -16.92 -5.97
C VAL A 225 -3.11 -16.36 -7.08
N LEU A 226 -3.05 -15.04 -7.18
CA LEU A 226 -2.19 -14.31 -8.12
C LEU A 226 -0.92 -13.87 -7.40
N LEU A 227 0.23 -14.33 -7.88
CA LEU A 227 1.54 -13.95 -7.36
C LEU A 227 2.30 -13.09 -8.36
N SER A 228 3.30 -12.34 -7.90
CA SER A 228 4.14 -11.56 -8.81
C SER A 228 5.02 -12.46 -9.69
N ASP A 229 5.67 -11.87 -10.68
CA ASP A 229 6.56 -12.50 -11.65
C ASP A 229 7.81 -13.17 -11.04
N SER A 230 8.15 -12.84 -9.79
CA SER A 230 9.30 -13.39 -9.08
C SER A 230 8.98 -13.78 -7.66
N LEU A 231 8.86 -15.08 -7.42
CA LEU A 231 8.60 -15.65 -6.08
C LEU A 231 9.76 -15.43 -5.09
N SER A 232 10.94 -15.04 -5.56
CA SER A 232 12.08 -14.72 -4.69
C SER A 232 12.00 -13.34 -4.05
N ARG A 233 11.12 -12.46 -4.52
CA ARG A 233 10.93 -11.12 -3.97
C ARG A 233 9.85 -11.14 -2.90
N LYS A 234 10.23 -10.76 -1.67
CA LYS A 234 9.30 -10.67 -0.54
C LYS A 234 8.21 -9.60 -0.70
N ALA A 235 8.43 -8.63 -1.57
CA ALA A 235 7.48 -7.58 -1.95
C ALA A 235 7.66 -7.22 -3.43
N MET A 236 6.65 -6.63 -4.06
CA MET A 236 6.76 -6.08 -5.42
C MET A 236 7.84 -4.98 -5.47
N ARG A 237 8.34 -4.66 -6.65
CA ARG A 237 9.21 -3.47 -6.78
C ARG A 237 8.45 -2.22 -6.39
N TYR A 238 9.18 -1.25 -5.82
CA TYR A 238 8.62 0.07 -5.60
C TYR A 238 8.15 0.70 -6.91
N ALA A 239 7.07 1.46 -6.85
CA ALA A 239 6.48 2.13 -8.01
C ALA A 239 7.51 2.98 -8.79
N ILE A 240 8.42 3.68 -8.07
CA ILE A 240 9.49 4.46 -8.66
C ILE A 240 10.53 3.63 -9.43
N ASP A 241 10.70 2.35 -9.07
CA ASP A 241 11.71 1.44 -9.68
C ASP A 241 11.09 0.50 -10.71
N ARG A 242 9.77 0.47 -10.85
CA ARG A 242 9.03 -0.49 -11.64
C ARG A 242 9.06 -0.11 -13.11
N GLY A 243 9.37 -1.10 -13.95
CA GLY A 243 9.29 -0.99 -15.40
C GLY A 243 7.86 -1.15 -15.93
N GLU A 244 7.67 -0.83 -17.19
CA GLU A 244 6.39 -1.04 -17.88
C GLU A 244 6.04 -2.53 -17.92
N GLY A 245 4.77 -2.86 -17.57
CA GLY A 245 4.26 -4.23 -17.55
C GLY A 245 4.65 -5.06 -16.32
N GLU A 246 5.47 -4.53 -15.40
CA GLU A 246 5.76 -5.24 -14.15
C GLU A 246 4.54 -5.25 -13.21
N PRO A 247 4.39 -6.30 -12.36
CA PRO A 247 3.30 -6.42 -11.39
C PRO A 247 3.16 -5.20 -10.48
N SER A 248 1.91 -4.79 -10.24
CA SER A 248 1.57 -3.64 -9.40
C SER A 248 0.30 -3.91 -8.60
N VAL A 249 0.10 -3.16 -7.51
CA VAL A 249 -1.15 -3.21 -6.76
C VAL A 249 -2.34 -2.80 -7.64
N VAL A 250 -2.14 -1.88 -8.58
CA VAL A 250 -3.16 -1.46 -9.56
C VAL A 250 -3.56 -2.63 -10.46
N GLY A 251 -2.59 -3.32 -11.07
CA GLY A 251 -2.87 -4.45 -11.97
C GLY A 251 -3.51 -5.64 -11.23
N PHE A 252 -3.12 -5.88 -9.98
CA PHE A 252 -3.70 -6.94 -9.17
C PHE A 252 -5.12 -6.59 -8.70
N THR A 253 -5.37 -5.31 -8.39
CA THR A 253 -6.72 -4.82 -8.07
C THR A 253 -7.65 -4.91 -9.27
N ASP A 254 -7.19 -4.54 -10.46
CA ASP A 254 -7.97 -4.65 -11.70
C ASP A 254 -8.35 -6.12 -12.00
N ALA A 255 -7.38 -7.04 -11.85
CA ALA A 255 -7.64 -8.49 -12.02
C ALA A 255 -8.67 -9.00 -11.00
N ALA A 256 -8.54 -8.58 -9.74
CA ALA A 256 -9.48 -8.94 -8.67
C ALA A 256 -10.90 -8.44 -8.96
N ILE A 257 -11.04 -7.17 -9.36
CA ILE A 257 -12.34 -6.57 -9.73
C ILE A 257 -12.99 -7.37 -10.86
N LYS A 258 -12.25 -7.64 -11.94
CA LYS A 258 -12.76 -8.40 -13.11
C LYS A 258 -13.19 -9.80 -12.74
N TYR A 259 -12.39 -10.49 -11.90
CA TYR A 259 -12.72 -11.82 -11.42
C TYR A 259 -13.98 -11.79 -10.54
N LEU A 260 -14.01 -10.94 -9.51
CA LEU A 260 -15.10 -10.89 -8.52
C LEU A 260 -16.43 -10.43 -9.16
N GLU A 261 -16.39 -9.42 -10.05
CA GLU A 261 -17.58 -8.95 -10.77
C GLU A 261 -18.18 -10.06 -11.64
N ARG A 262 -17.34 -10.87 -12.30
CA ARG A 262 -17.78 -11.97 -13.14
C ARG A 262 -18.32 -13.17 -12.36
N GLU A 263 -17.71 -13.50 -11.22
CA GLU A 263 -18.12 -14.62 -10.37
C GLU A 263 -19.30 -14.25 -9.43
N ASP A 264 -19.72 -12.96 -9.40
CA ASP A 264 -20.86 -12.50 -8.60
C ASP A 264 -22.17 -13.12 -9.10
N ALA A 265 -22.84 -13.87 -8.25
CA ALA A 265 -24.18 -14.42 -8.47
C ALA A 265 -25.32 -13.45 -8.09
N GLY A 266 -25.05 -12.14 -8.13
CA GLY A 266 -26.02 -11.09 -7.78
C GLY A 266 -26.00 -10.66 -6.32
N LYS A 267 -25.04 -11.15 -5.51
CA LYS A 267 -24.85 -10.79 -4.10
C LYS A 267 -23.81 -9.70 -3.90
N GLY A 268 -22.99 -9.40 -4.92
CA GLY A 268 -21.87 -8.47 -4.85
C GLY A 268 -20.58 -9.08 -4.34
N PHE A 269 -19.65 -8.21 -3.97
CA PHE A 269 -18.36 -8.64 -3.44
C PHE A 269 -17.81 -7.70 -2.36
N PHE A 270 -16.89 -8.25 -1.55
CA PHE A 270 -16.02 -7.54 -0.65
C PHE A 270 -14.56 -7.68 -1.15
N LEU A 271 -13.88 -6.58 -1.38
CA LEU A 271 -12.49 -6.56 -1.82
C LEU A 271 -11.65 -5.69 -0.88
N MET A 272 -10.72 -6.32 -0.16
CA MET A 272 -9.67 -5.65 0.60
C MET A 272 -8.44 -5.45 -0.30
N VAL A 273 -7.88 -4.25 -0.30
CA VAL A 273 -6.66 -3.90 -1.04
C VAL A 273 -5.67 -3.22 -0.11
N GLU A 274 -4.45 -3.75 -0.02
CA GLU A 274 -3.39 -3.19 0.80
C GLU A 274 -2.29 -2.52 -0.05
N GLY A 275 -1.91 -1.32 0.39
CA GLY A 275 -0.67 -0.65 -0.04
C GLY A 275 0.46 -0.90 0.96
N GLY A 276 0.95 -2.14 1.07
CA GLY A 276 1.92 -2.55 2.10
C GLY A 276 3.31 -1.95 1.92
N ARG A 277 3.68 -1.53 0.70
CA ARG A 277 4.99 -0.92 0.42
C ARG A 277 5.11 0.53 0.91
N ILE A 278 4.01 1.18 1.27
CA ILE A 278 4.01 2.52 1.88
C ILE A 278 4.79 2.47 3.20
N ASP A 279 4.47 1.48 4.06
CA ASP A 279 5.15 1.26 5.33
C ASP A 279 6.66 0.98 5.16
N TYR A 280 7.03 0.14 4.20
CA TYR A 280 8.43 -0.18 3.92
C TYR A 280 9.24 1.07 3.52
N ALA A 281 8.66 1.97 2.73
CA ALA A 281 9.29 3.24 2.36
C ALA A 281 9.43 4.17 3.57
N CYS A 282 8.43 4.20 4.46
CA CYS A 282 8.47 4.94 5.72
C CYS A 282 9.56 4.40 6.67
N HIS A 283 9.68 3.08 6.83
CA HIS A 283 10.74 2.45 7.63
C HIS A 283 12.14 2.80 7.14
N SER A 284 12.31 3.01 5.84
CA SER A 284 13.58 3.43 5.24
C SER A 284 13.75 4.96 5.21
N ASN A 285 12.77 5.75 5.65
CA ASN A 285 12.74 7.21 5.60
C ASN A 285 12.98 7.77 4.18
N ASP A 286 12.45 7.10 3.16
CA ASP A 286 12.57 7.50 1.75
C ASP A 286 11.28 8.20 1.28
N ALA A 287 11.24 9.54 1.40
CA ALA A 287 10.05 10.33 1.14
C ALA A 287 9.56 10.22 -0.31
N VAL A 288 10.46 10.19 -1.28
CA VAL A 288 10.06 10.12 -2.70
C VAL A 288 9.51 8.75 -3.05
N THR A 289 10.13 7.69 -2.55
CA THR A 289 9.59 6.33 -2.72
C THR A 289 8.22 6.20 -2.06
N LEU A 290 8.05 6.71 -0.84
CA LEU A 290 6.77 6.80 -0.15
C LEU A 290 5.69 7.48 -1.01
N PHE A 291 5.98 8.67 -1.54
CA PHE A 291 5.00 9.43 -2.32
C PHE A 291 4.61 8.71 -3.62
N ASN A 292 5.53 7.98 -4.24
CA ASN A 292 5.22 7.16 -5.41
C ASN A 292 4.38 5.91 -5.05
N GLU A 293 4.60 5.28 -3.89
CA GLU A 293 3.76 4.18 -3.41
C GLU A 293 2.33 4.64 -3.10
N ILE A 294 2.17 5.83 -2.49
CA ILE A 294 0.84 6.41 -2.25
C ILE A 294 0.13 6.74 -3.58
N ASN A 295 0.85 7.21 -4.60
CA ASN A 295 0.28 7.42 -5.93
C ASN A 295 -0.18 6.10 -6.57
N ASP A 296 0.61 5.03 -6.45
CA ASP A 296 0.23 3.70 -6.96
C ASP A 296 -1.00 3.14 -6.22
N PHE A 297 -1.04 3.29 -4.90
CA PHE A 297 -2.21 2.95 -4.08
C PHE A 297 -3.44 3.78 -4.46
N SER A 298 -3.29 5.09 -4.66
CA SER A 298 -4.36 5.97 -5.10
C SER A 298 -4.90 5.60 -6.48
N ALA A 299 -4.03 5.16 -7.41
CA ALA A 299 -4.46 4.67 -8.71
C ALA A 299 -5.29 3.38 -8.62
N ALA A 300 -5.06 2.55 -7.60
CA ALA A 300 -5.93 1.41 -7.32
C ALA A 300 -7.31 1.86 -6.77
N VAL A 301 -7.37 2.96 -5.99
CA VAL A 301 -8.65 3.57 -5.57
C VAL A 301 -9.42 4.13 -6.78
N ASP A 302 -8.72 4.67 -7.79
CA ASP A 302 -9.37 5.15 -9.03
C ASP A 302 -10.09 4.04 -9.78
N LEU A 303 -9.59 2.78 -9.74
CA LEU A 303 -10.31 1.63 -10.30
C LEU A 303 -11.64 1.38 -9.58
N ALA A 304 -11.66 1.51 -8.25
CA ALA A 304 -12.90 1.39 -7.47
C ALA A 304 -13.87 2.54 -7.75
N LEU A 305 -13.37 3.75 -7.95
CA LEU A 305 -14.21 4.90 -8.36
C LEU A 305 -14.78 4.70 -9.77
N ALA A 306 -13.99 4.18 -10.71
CA ALA A 306 -14.47 3.85 -12.05
C ALA A 306 -15.52 2.73 -12.01
N PHE A 307 -15.36 1.72 -11.15
CA PHE A 307 -16.38 0.69 -10.89
C PHE A 307 -17.65 1.32 -10.31
N ALA A 308 -17.52 2.17 -9.29
CA ALA A 308 -18.61 2.86 -8.65
C ALA A 308 -19.40 3.77 -9.62
N GLY A 309 -18.75 4.32 -10.64
CA GLY A 309 -19.41 5.04 -11.73
C GLY A 309 -20.45 4.20 -12.49
N ARG A 310 -20.29 2.86 -12.52
CA ARG A 310 -21.27 1.91 -13.09
C ARG A 310 -22.31 1.44 -12.07
N HIS A 311 -21.99 1.51 -10.77
CA HIS A 311 -22.82 1.02 -9.65
C HIS A 311 -22.93 2.05 -8.51
N PRO A 312 -23.37 3.30 -8.78
CA PRO A 312 -23.21 4.43 -7.85
C PRO A 312 -23.98 4.29 -6.53
N ASP A 313 -25.14 3.62 -6.56
CA ASP A 313 -26.02 3.47 -5.39
C ASP A 313 -25.74 2.20 -4.56
N GLU A 314 -24.86 1.32 -5.05
CA GLU A 314 -24.58 0.00 -4.46
C GLU A 314 -23.12 -0.17 -4.02
N THR A 315 -22.25 0.81 -4.32
CA THR A 315 -20.81 0.72 -4.04
C THR A 315 -20.43 1.55 -2.83
N LEU A 316 -19.69 0.94 -1.90
CA LEU A 316 -18.98 1.59 -0.80
C LEU A 316 -17.48 1.51 -1.06
N ILE A 317 -16.79 2.64 -0.95
CA ILE A 317 -15.32 2.71 -1.00
C ILE A 317 -14.84 3.30 0.33
N VAL A 318 -13.98 2.57 1.03
CA VAL A 318 -13.35 2.99 2.29
C VAL A 318 -11.85 2.96 2.12
N VAL A 319 -11.17 4.04 2.52
CA VAL A 319 -9.70 4.12 2.55
C VAL A 319 -9.28 4.44 3.98
N THR A 320 -8.32 3.72 4.52
CA THR A 320 -7.77 3.97 5.86
C THR A 320 -6.32 3.48 5.95
N SER A 321 -5.77 3.50 7.14
CA SER A 321 -4.46 2.95 7.49
C SER A 321 -4.59 2.05 8.72
N ASP A 322 -3.61 1.21 8.95
CA ASP A 322 -3.46 0.43 10.17
C ASP A 322 -2.67 1.20 11.24
N HIS A 323 -1.61 1.91 10.87
CA HIS A 323 -0.82 2.82 11.71
C HIS A 323 -0.08 3.85 10.84
N GLU A 324 0.52 4.84 11.49
CA GLU A 324 1.51 5.71 10.86
C GLU A 324 2.91 5.15 11.12
N THR A 325 3.82 5.34 10.16
CA THR A 325 5.22 4.89 10.25
C THR A 325 6.18 6.03 9.97
N GLY A 326 7.24 6.11 10.77
CA GLY A 326 8.37 7.00 10.58
C GLY A 326 8.20 8.40 11.13
N GLY A 327 6.98 8.89 11.34
CA GLY A 327 6.72 10.22 11.86
C GLY A 327 7.25 11.33 10.97
N ILE A 328 6.88 11.33 9.68
CA ILE A 328 7.34 12.34 8.73
C ILE A 328 6.86 13.73 9.13
N ALA A 329 7.77 14.71 9.17
CA ALA A 329 7.46 16.11 9.37
C ALA A 329 7.82 16.92 8.13
N LEU A 330 6.86 17.72 7.66
CA LEU A 330 6.96 18.58 6.50
C LEU A 330 7.26 20.01 6.94
N GLY A 331 8.40 20.58 6.52
CA GLY A 331 8.77 21.96 6.81
C GLY A 331 9.41 22.15 8.19
N TYR A 332 10.46 21.44 8.52
CA TYR A 332 11.19 21.62 9.79
C TYR A 332 12.33 22.66 9.69
N ARG A 333 12.76 23.23 10.84
CA ARG A 333 13.85 24.22 11.05
C ARG A 333 13.59 25.64 10.58
N LYS A 334 12.95 25.84 9.42
CA LYS A 334 12.67 27.16 8.84
C LYS A 334 11.24 27.22 8.38
N TYR A 335 10.68 28.41 8.20
CA TYR A 335 9.35 28.61 7.64
C TYR A 335 9.33 28.44 6.13
N CYS A 336 9.96 27.39 5.63
CA CYS A 336 10.00 27.04 4.21
C CYS A 336 10.13 25.53 4.02
N MET A 337 9.75 25.07 2.85
CA MET A 337 9.89 23.71 2.37
C MET A 337 10.28 23.76 0.90
N HIS A 338 11.23 22.92 0.51
CA HIS A 338 11.78 22.84 -0.85
C HIS A 338 11.45 21.48 -1.47
N ILE A 339 10.16 21.15 -1.52
CA ILE A 339 9.69 19.84 -1.99
C ILE A 339 10.05 19.59 -3.46
N GLU A 340 10.24 20.63 -4.24
CA GLU A 340 10.71 20.56 -5.62
C GLU A 340 12.07 19.86 -5.76
N LEU A 341 12.94 19.92 -4.75
CA LEU A 341 14.23 19.23 -4.77
C LEU A 341 14.07 17.70 -4.79
N LEU A 342 12.97 17.20 -4.25
CA LEU A 342 12.67 15.76 -4.25
C LEU A 342 12.39 15.22 -5.65
N THR A 343 12.01 16.07 -6.61
CA THR A 343 11.72 15.64 -7.98
C THR A 343 12.96 15.15 -8.73
N HIS A 344 14.15 15.37 -8.17
CA HIS A 344 15.41 14.89 -8.72
C HIS A 344 15.73 13.43 -8.35
N GLN A 345 15.03 12.83 -7.38
CA GLN A 345 15.24 11.42 -7.06
C GLN A 345 14.58 10.53 -8.12
N THR A 346 15.35 9.60 -8.69
CA THR A 346 14.93 8.75 -9.83
C THR A 346 14.80 7.27 -9.47
N CYS A 347 15.19 6.87 -8.26
CA CYS A 347 15.08 5.48 -7.79
C CYS A 347 14.91 5.41 -6.28
N SER A 348 14.41 4.27 -5.78
CA SER A 348 14.29 4.02 -4.34
C SER A 348 15.66 3.86 -3.66
N ILE A 349 15.68 4.01 -2.34
CA ILE A 349 16.86 3.67 -1.51
C ILE A 349 17.31 2.22 -1.73
N GLU A 350 16.39 1.27 -1.94
CA GLU A 350 16.72 -0.12 -2.25
C GLU A 350 17.47 -0.25 -3.59
N ALA A 351 16.97 0.40 -4.63
CA ALA A 351 17.62 0.40 -5.94
C ALA A 351 18.97 1.11 -5.90
N LEU A 352 19.05 2.24 -5.20
CA LEU A 352 20.31 2.95 -4.97
C LEU A 352 21.33 2.05 -4.25
N SER A 353 20.90 1.35 -3.20
CA SER A 353 21.74 0.38 -2.47
C SER A 353 22.23 -0.76 -3.38
N ARG A 354 21.36 -1.32 -4.22
CA ARG A 354 21.76 -2.36 -5.18
C ARG A 354 22.79 -1.83 -6.20
N ARG A 355 22.61 -0.59 -6.69
CA ARG A 355 23.57 0.06 -7.61
C ARG A 355 24.92 0.30 -6.92
N MET A 356 24.94 0.70 -5.64
CA MET A 356 26.19 0.83 -4.85
C MET A 356 26.87 -0.52 -4.65
N THR A 357 26.11 -1.58 -4.30
CA THR A 357 26.64 -2.93 -4.21
C THR A 357 27.25 -3.40 -5.54
N HIS A 358 26.63 -3.07 -6.67
CA HIS A 358 27.15 -3.37 -8.01
C HIS A 358 28.44 -2.60 -8.30
N LEU A 359 28.55 -1.32 -7.96
CA LEU A 359 29.81 -0.57 -8.08
C LEU A 359 30.95 -1.28 -7.35
N ARG A 360 30.72 -1.73 -6.11
CA ARG A 360 31.70 -2.47 -5.32
C ARG A 360 32.07 -3.80 -6.00
N ALA A 361 31.11 -4.57 -6.46
CA ALA A 361 31.31 -5.86 -7.11
C ALA A 361 32.10 -5.75 -8.44
N THR A 362 32.02 -4.61 -9.12
CA THR A 362 32.72 -4.33 -10.39
C THR A 362 34.04 -3.57 -10.19
N GLY A 363 34.52 -3.40 -8.96
CA GLY A 363 35.76 -2.70 -8.64
C GLY A 363 35.70 -1.17 -8.83
N ARG A 364 34.54 -0.61 -9.08
CA ARG A 364 34.31 0.86 -9.20
C ARG A 364 34.08 1.47 -7.81
N THR A 365 35.15 1.57 -7.04
CA THR A 365 35.13 2.02 -5.64
C THR A 365 35.71 3.42 -5.47
N GLY A 366 35.84 4.19 -6.55
CA GLY A 366 36.29 5.56 -6.51
C GLY A 366 35.21 6.54 -6.06
N TRP A 367 35.62 7.66 -5.45
CA TRP A 367 34.71 8.73 -5.07
C TRP A 367 33.97 9.32 -6.28
N GLU A 368 34.63 9.48 -7.42
CA GLU A 368 34.02 10.01 -8.63
C GLU A 368 32.93 9.07 -9.20
N ASP A 369 33.11 7.74 -9.07
CA ASP A 369 32.06 6.78 -9.42
C ASP A 369 30.84 6.94 -8.52
N MET A 370 31.04 7.13 -7.22
CA MET A 370 29.98 7.40 -6.25
C MET A 370 29.29 8.75 -6.54
N LYS A 371 30.06 9.81 -6.82
CA LYS A 371 29.50 11.12 -7.20
C LYS A 371 28.64 11.03 -8.46
N ALA A 372 29.10 10.30 -9.46
CA ALA A 372 28.35 10.08 -10.70
C ALA A 372 27.00 9.36 -10.40
N LEU A 373 27.05 8.30 -9.59
CA LEU A 373 25.84 7.59 -9.17
C LEU A 373 24.86 8.48 -8.41
N LEU A 374 25.34 9.29 -7.45
CA LEU A 374 24.48 10.20 -6.68
C LEU A 374 23.92 11.35 -7.53
N ARG A 375 24.70 11.84 -8.50
CA ARG A 375 24.22 12.85 -9.46
C ARG A 375 23.08 12.30 -10.30
N GLU A 376 23.25 11.11 -10.86
CA GLU A 376 22.24 10.46 -11.69
C GLU A 376 20.97 10.12 -10.87
N SER A 377 21.14 9.62 -9.64
CA SER A 377 20.03 9.08 -8.84
C SER A 377 19.29 10.15 -8.05
N LEU A 378 19.96 11.23 -7.62
CA LEU A 378 19.43 12.23 -6.67
C LEU A 378 19.62 13.67 -7.13
N GLY A 379 20.22 13.90 -8.31
CA GLY A 379 20.48 15.24 -8.84
C GLY A 379 21.59 16.01 -8.11
N PHE A 380 22.37 15.39 -7.23
CA PHE A 380 23.42 16.05 -6.46
C PHE A 380 24.50 16.66 -7.37
N TRP A 381 25.03 17.83 -6.99
CA TRP A 381 25.95 18.66 -7.79
C TRP A 381 25.41 19.02 -9.20
N GLY A 382 24.10 18.99 -9.36
CA GLY A 382 23.36 19.40 -10.55
C GLY A 382 22.15 20.21 -10.12
N GLY A 383 20.93 19.67 -10.25
CA GLY A 383 19.69 20.30 -9.79
C GLY A 383 19.58 20.46 -8.28
N VAL A 384 20.34 19.67 -7.51
CA VAL A 384 20.44 19.77 -6.05
C VAL A 384 21.85 20.23 -5.69
N GLU A 385 21.97 21.46 -5.22
CA GLU A 385 23.25 22.03 -4.75
C GLU A 385 23.77 21.22 -3.54
N ILE A 386 25.06 20.90 -3.53
CA ILE A 386 25.77 20.25 -2.40
C ILE A 386 26.89 21.18 -1.94
N THR A 387 26.80 21.63 -0.70
CA THR A 387 27.83 22.47 -0.08
C THR A 387 29.10 21.66 0.23
N GLU A 388 30.25 22.35 0.40
CA GLU A 388 31.50 21.68 0.78
C GLU A 388 31.39 20.87 2.08
N THR A 389 30.61 21.37 3.06
CA THR A 389 30.39 20.67 4.33
C THR A 389 29.58 19.40 4.12
N GLU A 390 28.56 19.44 3.28
CA GLU A 390 27.75 18.26 2.94
C GLU A 390 28.58 17.25 2.14
N GLU A 391 29.40 17.69 1.17
CA GLU A 391 30.31 16.81 0.44
C GLU A 391 31.33 16.15 1.35
N LYS A 392 31.95 16.90 2.29
CA LYS A 392 32.84 16.31 3.30
C LYS A 392 32.15 15.25 4.15
N SER A 393 30.87 15.47 4.54
CA SER A 393 30.09 14.49 5.26
C SER A 393 29.79 13.23 4.45
N LEU A 394 29.39 13.40 3.18
CA LEU A 394 29.17 12.28 2.26
C LEU A 394 30.47 11.50 2.01
N ARG A 395 31.58 12.20 1.80
CA ARG A 395 32.89 11.58 1.59
C ARG A 395 33.34 10.77 2.80
N LYS A 396 33.15 11.30 4.00
CA LYS A 396 33.43 10.55 5.24
C LYS A 396 32.62 9.26 5.30
N THR A 397 31.30 9.32 5.04
CA THR A 397 30.45 8.13 5.03
C THR A 397 30.88 7.15 3.94
N PHE A 398 31.23 7.62 2.75
CA PHE A 398 31.77 6.82 1.67
C PHE A 398 33.05 6.07 2.10
N ASP A 399 34.05 6.78 2.64
CA ASP A 399 35.32 6.18 3.07
C ASP A 399 35.12 5.14 4.19
N GLU A 400 34.26 5.43 5.16
CA GLU A 400 34.01 4.57 6.32
C GLU A 400 33.15 3.36 6.02
N SER A 401 32.01 3.55 5.31
CA SER A 401 30.96 2.54 5.18
C SER A 401 30.85 1.89 3.81
N PHE A 402 31.49 2.45 2.77
CA PHE A 402 31.47 1.85 1.44
C PHE A 402 32.83 1.27 1.03
N VAL A 403 33.94 1.98 1.32
CA VAL A 403 35.29 1.56 0.95
C VAL A 403 35.88 0.61 2.00
N ARG A 404 35.86 1.00 3.29
CA ARG A 404 36.47 0.21 4.37
C ARG A 404 35.61 -0.95 4.86
N SER A 405 34.31 -0.81 4.75
CA SER A 405 33.34 -1.82 5.19
C SER A 405 32.19 -1.87 4.20
N ALA A 406 31.25 -2.77 4.41
CA ALA A 406 29.98 -2.81 3.66
C ALA A 406 28.82 -2.60 4.64
N ASP A 407 28.91 -1.52 5.42
CA ASP A 407 27.94 -1.24 6.48
C ASP A 407 26.54 -0.98 5.90
N LYS A 408 25.57 -1.59 6.56
CA LYS A 408 24.17 -1.47 6.24
C LYS A 408 23.42 -0.73 7.35
N VAL A 409 22.38 -0.01 6.96
CA VAL A 409 21.29 0.41 7.85
C VAL A 409 20.20 -0.64 7.70
N VAL A 410 19.92 -1.31 8.82
CA VAL A 410 18.87 -2.34 8.87
C VAL A 410 17.62 -1.71 9.47
N ASP A 411 16.53 -1.74 8.74
CA ASP A 411 15.19 -1.46 9.22
C ASP A 411 14.38 -2.77 9.33
N LEU A 412 13.08 -2.68 9.54
CA LEU A 412 12.24 -3.87 9.71
C LEU A 412 12.20 -4.78 8.47
N TYR A 413 12.28 -4.21 7.28
CA TYR A 413 12.08 -4.92 6.01
C TYR A 413 13.27 -4.88 5.07
N ALA A 414 14.21 -3.96 5.26
CA ALA A 414 15.32 -3.74 4.36
C ALA A 414 16.68 -3.67 5.08
N SER A 415 17.71 -3.89 4.29
CA SER A 415 19.10 -3.71 4.71
C SER A 415 19.82 -2.90 3.64
N ASN A 416 19.77 -1.58 3.80
CA ASN A 416 20.26 -0.61 2.83
C ASN A 416 21.73 -0.23 3.07
N GLU A 417 22.48 0.07 1.99
CA GLU A 417 23.82 0.65 2.10
C GLU A 417 23.77 1.91 2.96
N LYS A 418 24.63 2.02 3.97
CA LYS A 418 24.67 3.21 4.86
C LYS A 418 24.91 4.49 4.08
N MET A 419 25.69 4.40 2.98
CA MET A 419 25.90 5.51 2.06
C MET A 419 24.61 5.94 1.35
N ALA A 420 23.77 5.00 0.91
CA ALA A 420 22.45 5.29 0.32
C ALA A 420 21.54 5.98 1.33
N SER A 421 21.45 5.44 2.55
CA SER A 421 20.66 6.04 3.63
C SER A 421 21.11 7.47 3.97
N GLN A 422 22.43 7.73 3.98
CA GLN A 422 22.97 9.07 4.22
C GLN A 422 22.60 10.04 3.08
N ALA A 423 22.66 9.60 1.83
CA ALA A 423 22.33 10.42 0.68
C ALA A 423 20.83 10.77 0.63
N ILE A 424 19.95 9.79 0.83
CA ILE A 424 18.49 10.03 0.91
C ILE A 424 18.13 10.98 2.08
N ARG A 425 18.72 10.77 3.25
CA ARG A 425 18.53 11.69 4.40
C ARG A 425 19.02 13.11 4.12
N LEU A 426 20.10 13.27 3.33
CA LEU A 426 20.57 14.60 2.93
C LEU A 426 19.55 15.26 2.00
N LEU A 427 19.04 14.55 1.00
CA LEU A 427 18.01 15.08 0.09
C LEU A 427 16.76 15.50 0.87
N ASN A 428 16.23 14.66 1.76
CA ASN A 428 15.10 15.01 2.63
C ASN A 428 15.37 16.29 3.43
N ARG A 429 16.56 16.40 4.07
CA ARG A 429 16.93 17.61 4.83
C ARG A 429 16.99 18.86 3.98
N LYS A 430 17.47 18.76 2.74
CA LYS A 430 17.49 19.89 1.80
C LYS A 430 16.08 20.31 1.42
N ALA A 431 15.17 19.37 1.29
CA ALA A 431 13.75 19.63 1.09
C ALA A 431 13.03 20.14 2.37
N HIS A 432 13.72 20.26 3.49
CA HIS A 432 13.18 20.54 4.82
C HIS A 432 12.13 19.51 5.28
N ILE A 433 12.35 18.25 4.93
CA ILE A 433 11.59 17.09 5.42
C ILE A 433 12.46 16.31 6.40
N THR A 434 11.85 15.85 7.49
CA THR A 434 12.52 15.02 8.50
C THR A 434 11.59 13.92 8.99
N TRP A 435 12.17 12.98 9.74
CA TRP A 435 11.49 11.81 10.27
C TRP A 435 11.79 11.66 11.76
N ALA A 436 10.83 11.18 12.52
CA ALA A 436 11.01 10.92 13.96
C ALA A 436 11.82 9.66 14.21
N GLY A 437 11.69 8.64 13.35
CA GLY A 437 12.38 7.36 13.51
C GLY A 437 12.22 6.43 12.33
N LEU A 438 12.53 5.15 12.56
CA LEU A 438 12.40 4.05 11.58
C LEU A 438 11.30 3.05 12.00
N ALA A 439 10.41 3.43 12.91
CA ALA A 439 9.39 2.55 13.47
C ALA A 439 8.01 3.19 13.37
N HIS A 440 6.98 2.42 13.71
CA HIS A 440 5.62 2.93 13.82
C HIS A 440 5.52 4.01 14.88
N THR A 441 4.54 4.89 14.75
CA THR A 441 4.25 5.94 15.74
C THR A 441 2.84 5.76 16.32
N GLY A 442 2.58 6.45 17.44
CA GLY A 442 1.26 6.48 18.07
C GLY A 442 0.32 7.55 17.49
N MET A 443 0.55 7.99 16.25
CA MET A 443 -0.31 8.97 15.59
C MET A 443 -1.64 8.34 15.20
N GLN A 444 -2.72 9.15 15.25
CA GLN A 444 -4.03 8.74 14.72
C GLN A 444 -3.94 8.45 13.22
N ILE A 445 -4.74 7.51 12.76
CA ILE A 445 -4.87 7.15 11.36
C ILE A 445 -6.01 7.89 10.68
N PRO A 446 -5.87 8.30 9.41
CA PRO A 446 -6.96 8.86 8.64
C PRO A 446 -7.92 7.76 8.17
N TYR A 447 -9.20 8.13 7.98
CA TYR A 447 -10.15 7.32 7.23
C TYR A 447 -10.98 8.22 6.31
N TYR A 448 -11.38 7.63 5.18
CA TYR A 448 -12.16 8.27 4.13
C TYR A 448 -13.22 7.29 3.65
N ALA A 449 -14.45 7.75 3.43
CA ALA A 449 -15.53 6.92 2.93
C ALA A 449 -16.37 7.64 1.86
N TRP A 450 -16.74 6.88 0.84
CA TRP A 450 -17.54 7.33 -0.28
C TRP A 450 -18.60 6.28 -0.66
N GLY A 451 -19.79 6.72 -1.05
CA GLY A 451 -20.82 5.87 -1.64
C GLY A 451 -21.85 5.33 -0.63
N ALA A 452 -22.40 4.15 -0.93
CA ALA A 452 -23.49 3.54 -0.18
C ALA A 452 -23.10 3.23 1.27
N GLY A 453 -23.77 3.85 2.24
CA GLY A 453 -23.48 3.65 3.67
C GLY A 453 -22.28 4.42 4.20
N ALA A 454 -21.67 5.34 3.43
CA ALA A 454 -20.55 6.16 3.87
C ALA A 454 -20.90 7.00 5.12
N GLU A 455 -22.15 7.37 5.33
CA GLU A 455 -22.62 8.09 6.51
C GLU A 455 -22.41 7.34 7.84
N ASN A 456 -22.28 6.00 7.80
CA ASN A 456 -22.02 5.17 8.98
C ASN A 456 -20.65 5.43 9.60
N PHE A 457 -19.71 6.03 8.85
CA PHE A 457 -18.35 6.33 9.31
C PHE A 457 -18.26 7.65 10.07
N ARG A 458 -19.33 8.45 10.08
CA ARG A 458 -19.36 9.71 10.84
C ARG A 458 -19.29 9.42 12.32
N GLY A 459 -18.27 9.97 12.99
CA GLY A 459 -18.05 9.80 14.41
C GLY A 459 -17.25 8.56 14.81
N CYS A 460 -16.72 7.78 13.87
CA CYS A 460 -15.69 6.79 14.18
C CYS A 460 -14.52 7.47 14.88
N ARG A 461 -14.08 6.92 16.00
CA ARG A 461 -12.96 7.45 16.81
C ARG A 461 -11.87 6.44 17.09
N ASP A 462 -12.19 5.16 16.91
CA ASP A 462 -11.27 4.05 17.11
C ASP A 462 -11.24 3.18 15.84
N ASN A 463 -10.09 2.57 15.54
CA ASN A 463 -9.95 1.75 14.35
C ASN A 463 -10.92 0.55 14.33
N THR A 464 -11.40 0.11 15.51
CA THR A 464 -12.42 -0.94 15.61
C THR A 464 -13.83 -0.48 15.18
N ASP A 465 -14.08 0.83 15.06
CA ASP A 465 -15.36 1.35 14.58
C ASP A 465 -15.49 1.22 13.06
N ILE A 466 -14.36 1.28 12.34
CA ILE A 466 -14.33 1.26 10.87
C ILE A 466 -14.96 -0.03 10.30
N PRO A 467 -14.52 -1.25 10.69
CA PRO A 467 -15.15 -2.47 10.17
C PRO A 467 -16.60 -2.64 10.64
N LYS A 468 -16.99 -2.11 11.81
CA LYS A 468 -18.39 -2.11 12.24
C LYS A 468 -19.26 -1.24 11.32
N ALA A 469 -18.73 -0.09 10.89
CA ALA A 469 -19.42 0.77 9.91
C ALA A 469 -19.53 0.08 8.55
N ILE A 470 -18.49 -0.65 8.10
CA ILE A 470 -18.54 -1.48 6.88
C ILE A 470 -19.59 -2.59 7.02
N ALA A 471 -19.56 -3.36 8.11
CA ALA A 471 -20.54 -4.42 8.37
C ALA A 471 -21.98 -3.90 8.38
N LYS A 472 -22.20 -2.71 8.98
CA LYS A 472 -23.49 -2.04 8.96
C LYS A 472 -23.91 -1.64 7.54
N ALA A 473 -22.99 -1.09 6.73
CA ALA A 473 -23.26 -0.76 5.34
C ALA A 473 -23.58 -2.02 4.49
N MET A 474 -22.90 -3.14 4.73
CA MET A 474 -23.22 -4.43 4.11
C MET A 474 -24.52 -5.05 4.62
N GLY A 475 -25.10 -4.57 5.74
CA GLY A 475 -26.30 -5.16 6.38
C GLY A 475 -26.03 -6.47 7.12
N VAL A 476 -24.81 -6.72 7.62
CA VAL A 476 -24.43 -7.94 8.34
C VAL A 476 -24.42 -7.79 9.86
N VAL A 477 -24.81 -6.64 10.40
CA VAL A 477 -24.89 -6.39 11.83
C VAL A 477 -26.09 -7.14 12.42
N GLY A 478 -25.91 -7.79 13.57
CA GLY A 478 -26.94 -8.56 14.26
C GLY A 478 -27.16 -9.99 13.74
N GLU A 479 -26.49 -10.42 12.67
CA GLU A 479 -26.50 -11.82 12.23
C GLU A 479 -25.63 -12.70 13.14
N LYS A 480 -25.95 -14.03 13.24
CA LYS A 480 -25.11 -14.98 13.98
C LYS A 480 -23.68 -14.93 13.44
N GLY A 481 -22.74 -14.44 14.24
CA GLY A 481 -21.33 -14.25 13.87
C GLY A 481 -20.99 -12.89 13.26
N GLY A 482 -21.92 -11.94 13.21
CA GLY A 482 -21.63 -10.53 12.93
C GLY A 482 -21.26 -9.75 14.20
N PHE A 483 -20.88 -8.48 14.04
CA PHE A 483 -20.67 -7.57 15.19
C PHE A 483 -22.00 -7.37 15.94
N GLN A 484 -21.99 -7.56 17.26
CA GLN A 484 -23.14 -7.23 18.09
C GLN A 484 -23.21 -5.70 18.26
N GLU A 485 -24.40 -5.13 18.09
CA GLU A 485 -24.64 -3.75 18.56
C GLU A 485 -24.52 -3.74 20.10
N LYS A 486 -23.69 -2.83 20.63
CA LYS A 486 -23.62 -2.57 22.06
C LYS A 486 -24.80 -1.74 22.50
#